data_e3dce68b779004bca3cf5ddab022f021
#
_entry.id   e3dce68b779004bca3cf5ddab022f021
#
_cell.length_a   1.000
_cell.length_b   1.000
_cell.length_c   1.000
_cell.angle_alpha   90.00
_cell.angle_beta   90.00
_cell.angle_gamma   90.00
#
_symmetry.space_group_name_H-M   'P 1'
#
loop_
_entity.id
_entity.type
_entity.pdbx_description
1 polymer ?
#
loop_
_entity_poly.entity_id
_entity_poly.type
_entity_poly.pdbx_seq_one_letter_code
_entity_poly.pdbx_strand_id
1 'polypeptide(L)'
;ITTRLVGSEMCIRDRTKTKLSNTDVSKAVDDIVKEQLTVYFDRNYDVLKDIVDRAVALSKRKALEKSKININKFSFEGNGKLAKQESSDSSKCEIFIVEGDSAGGSAKTARNRKYQAILPLRGKILNVEKKPVAKVLENAEIKALINAFGCGFMQGYGNDFDISKLNYDKIIIMTDADVDGAHIATLLLT
;
A
#
# COMPACT_ATOMS: atom_id res chain seq x y z
N ILE A 1 -40.96 -18.49 -14.87
CA ILE A 1 -39.69 -18.85 -14.22
C ILE A 1 -38.52 -18.10 -14.81
N THR A 2 -38.50 -17.91 -16.14
CA THR A 2 -37.39 -17.24 -16.87
C THR A 2 -37.29 -15.74 -16.59
N THR A 3 -38.40 -15.04 -16.35
CA THR A 3 -38.40 -13.59 -16.07
C THR A 3 -37.87 -13.20 -14.69
N ARG A 4 -37.94 -14.09 -13.71
CA ARG A 4 -37.37 -13.87 -12.38
C ARG A 4 -35.84 -14.06 -12.34
N LEU A 5 -35.31 -14.93 -13.19
CA LEU A 5 -33.88 -15.15 -13.30
C LEU A 5 -33.16 -13.97 -13.97
N VAL A 6 -33.78 -13.35 -14.98
CA VAL A 6 -33.20 -12.18 -15.67
C VAL A 6 -33.13 -10.96 -14.74
N GLY A 7 -34.13 -10.74 -13.88
CA GLY A 7 -34.09 -9.68 -12.90
C GLY A 7 -33.07 -9.90 -11.77
N SER A 8 -32.85 -11.15 -11.37
CA SER A 8 -31.86 -11.48 -10.35
C SER A 8 -30.42 -11.41 -10.89
N GLU A 9 -30.18 -11.74 -12.15
CA GLU A 9 -28.85 -11.60 -12.75
C GLU A 9 -28.37 -10.15 -12.85
N MET A 10 -29.30 -9.21 -13.06
CA MET A 10 -28.97 -7.79 -13.13
C MET A 10 -28.65 -7.19 -11.74
N CYS A 11 -29.24 -7.72 -10.67
CA CYS A 11 -28.93 -7.32 -9.29
C CYS A 11 -27.70 -8.02 -8.71
N ILE A 12 -27.32 -9.18 -9.26
CA ILE A 12 -26.24 -10.04 -8.77
C ILE A 12 -24.87 -9.62 -9.34
N ARG A 13 -24.87 -8.93 -10.49
CA ARG A 13 -23.65 -8.65 -11.24
C ARG A 13 -23.17 -7.24 -10.96
N ASP A 14 -22.12 -7.10 -10.16
CA ASP A 14 -21.39 -5.85 -10.08
C ASP A 14 -20.77 -5.51 -11.45
N ARG A 15 -20.67 -4.23 -11.73
CA ARG A 15 -20.15 -3.68 -13.00
C ARG A 15 -18.75 -4.20 -13.35
N THR A 16 -17.98 -4.62 -12.34
CA THR A 16 -16.64 -5.19 -12.47
C THR A 16 -16.62 -6.70 -12.65
N LYS A 17 -17.76 -7.40 -12.53
CA LYS A 17 -17.89 -8.87 -12.59
C LYS A 17 -17.04 -9.65 -11.58
N THR A 18 -16.56 -9.01 -10.54
CA THR A 18 -15.60 -9.57 -9.58
C THR A 18 -16.23 -9.94 -8.25
N LYS A 19 -17.43 -9.44 -7.92
CA LYS A 19 -18.07 -9.66 -6.64
C LYS A 19 -19.57 -9.81 -6.77
N LEU A 20 -20.12 -10.82 -6.10
CA LEU A 20 -21.56 -10.98 -5.94
C LEU A 20 -22.05 -10.03 -4.85
N SER A 21 -22.95 -9.10 -5.18
CA SER A 21 -23.41 -8.06 -4.26
C SER A 21 -24.60 -8.49 -3.38
N ASN A 22 -25.20 -9.64 -3.63
CA ASN A 22 -26.35 -10.14 -2.89
C ASN A 22 -25.94 -10.77 -1.56
N THR A 23 -26.32 -10.16 -0.45
CA THR A 23 -26.06 -10.64 0.90
C THR A 23 -26.73 -11.98 1.19
N ASP A 24 -27.96 -12.17 0.66
CA ASP A 24 -28.75 -13.40 0.86
C ASP A 24 -28.12 -14.61 0.18
N VAL A 25 -27.59 -14.43 -1.03
CA VAL A 25 -26.87 -15.50 -1.76
C VAL A 25 -25.57 -15.84 -1.07
N SER A 26 -24.84 -14.85 -0.57
CA SER A 26 -23.60 -15.07 0.18
C SER A 26 -23.84 -15.93 1.42
N LYS A 27 -24.89 -15.63 2.18
CA LYS A 27 -25.25 -16.41 3.37
C LYS A 27 -25.65 -17.84 3.02
N ALA A 28 -26.52 -18.02 2.02
CA ALA A 28 -26.97 -19.34 1.59
C ALA A 28 -25.81 -20.22 1.10
N VAL A 29 -24.87 -19.64 0.33
CA VAL A 29 -23.66 -20.35 -0.13
C VAL A 29 -22.76 -20.70 1.06
N ASP A 30 -22.56 -19.77 2.01
CA ASP A 30 -21.74 -20.00 3.19
C ASP A 30 -22.28 -21.15 4.05
N ASP A 31 -23.58 -21.18 4.27
CA ASP A 31 -24.25 -22.23 5.06
C ASP A 31 -24.13 -23.61 4.37
N ILE A 32 -24.41 -23.70 3.07
CA ILE A 32 -24.27 -24.94 2.30
C ILE A 32 -22.81 -25.43 2.27
N VAL A 33 -21.86 -24.52 2.01
CA VAL A 33 -20.45 -24.87 1.94
C VAL A 33 -19.93 -25.36 3.30
N LYS A 34 -20.34 -24.71 4.40
CA LYS A 34 -19.98 -25.15 5.75
C LYS A 34 -20.51 -26.56 6.05
N GLU A 35 -21.77 -26.79 5.75
CA GLU A 35 -22.38 -28.10 5.98
C GLU A 35 -21.69 -29.20 5.18
N GLN A 36 -21.47 -28.98 3.86
CA GLN A 36 -20.84 -29.97 2.99
C GLN A 36 -19.35 -30.19 3.36
N LEU A 37 -18.63 -29.15 3.73
CA LEU A 37 -17.24 -29.28 4.18
C LEU A 37 -17.15 -30.02 5.50
N THR A 38 -18.08 -29.80 6.44
CA THR A 38 -18.10 -30.55 7.70
C THR A 38 -18.25 -32.03 7.44
N VAL A 39 -19.26 -32.41 6.64
CA VAL A 39 -19.50 -33.82 6.28
C VAL A 39 -18.31 -34.42 5.52
N TYR A 40 -17.69 -33.64 4.63
CA TYR A 40 -16.51 -34.10 3.88
C TYR A 40 -15.32 -34.37 4.80
N PHE A 41 -15.00 -33.45 5.71
CA PHE A 41 -13.88 -33.59 6.62
C PHE A 41 -14.08 -34.64 7.69
N ASP A 42 -15.31 -34.87 8.12
CA ASP A 42 -15.64 -35.98 9.03
C ASP A 42 -15.33 -37.36 8.39
N ARG A 43 -15.54 -37.46 7.07
CA ARG A 43 -15.23 -38.66 6.30
C ARG A 43 -13.75 -38.75 5.86
N ASN A 44 -13.05 -37.63 5.80
CA ASN A 44 -11.69 -37.52 5.29
C ASN A 44 -10.79 -36.77 6.30
N TYR A 45 -10.69 -37.30 7.51
CA TYR A 45 -9.94 -36.67 8.60
C TYR A 45 -8.46 -36.43 8.26
N ASP A 46 -7.84 -37.32 7.49
CA ASP A 46 -6.43 -37.16 7.07
C ASP A 46 -6.21 -35.94 6.22
N VAL A 47 -7.16 -35.62 5.33
CA VAL A 47 -7.12 -34.41 4.49
C VAL A 47 -7.24 -33.15 5.34
N LEU A 48 -8.15 -33.16 6.33
CA LEU A 48 -8.30 -32.05 7.27
C LEU A 48 -7.01 -31.83 8.05
N LYS A 49 -6.40 -32.89 8.57
CA LYS A 49 -5.15 -32.85 9.32
C LYS A 49 -4.02 -32.23 8.47
N ASP A 50 -3.85 -32.68 7.24
CA ASP A 50 -2.86 -32.14 6.31
C ASP A 50 -3.04 -30.64 6.06
N ILE A 51 -4.29 -30.19 5.87
CA ILE A 51 -4.61 -28.77 5.66
C ILE A 51 -4.27 -27.95 6.91
N VAL A 52 -4.63 -28.42 8.09
CA VAL A 52 -4.35 -27.75 9.36
C VAL A 52 -2.84 -27.70 9.63
N ASP A 53 -2.12 -28.79 9.43
CA ASP A 53 -0.68 -28.86 9.62
C ASP A 53 0.06 -27.89 8.69
N ARG A 54 -0.36 -27.81 7.43
CA ARG A 54 0.16 -26.81 6.46
C ARG A 54 -0.17 -25.38 6.88
N ALA A 55 -1.38 -25.11 7.33
CA ALA A 55 -1.78 -23.80 7.81
C ALA A 55 -0.98 -23.36 9.05
N VAL A 56 -0.76 -24.27 9.99
CA VAL A 56 0.08 -24.04 11.18
C VAL A 56 1.54 -23.82 10.80
N ALA A 57 2.08 -24.60 9.88
CA ALA A 57 3.44 -24.43 9.39
C ALA A 57 3.63 -23.08 8.69
N LEU A 58 2.67 -22.65 7.86
CA LEU A 58 2.68 -21.34 7.22
C LEU A 58 2.54 -20.20 8.23
N SER A 59 1.71 -20.37 9.25
CA SER A 59 1.56 -19.38 10.33
C SER A 59 2.86 -19.23 11.14
N LYS A 60 3.53 -20.34 11.48
CA LYS A 60 4.83 -20.33 12.13
C LYS A 60 5.91 -19.68 11.26
N ARG A 61 5.96 -19.97 9.96
CA ARG A 61 6.86 -19.29 9.01
C ARG A 61 6.61 -17.79 8.96
N LYS A 62 5.36 -17.36 8.83
CA LYS A 62 5.00 -15.93 8.85
C LYS A 62 5.34 -15.25 10.17
N ALA A 63 5.20 -15.93 11.30
CA ALA A 63 5.60 -15.42 12.62
C ALA A 63 7.13 -15.29 12.74
N LEU A 64 7.89 -16.27 12.23
CA LEU A 64 9.35 -16.24 12.16
C LEU A 64 9.86 -15.19 11.16
N GLU A 65 9.17 -14.97 10.05
CA GLU A 65 9.47 -13.89 9.10
C GLU A 65 9.18 -12.52 9.72
N LYS A 66 8.10 -12.39 10.49
CA LYS A 66 7.81 -11.14 11.24
C LYS A 66 8.84 -10.84 12.32
N SER A 67 9.38 -11.86 13.00
CA SER A 67 10.46 -11.67 13.97
C SER A 67 11.84 -11.44 13.33
N LYS A 68 11.98 -11.77 12.05
CA LYS A 68 13.18 -11.56 11.23
C LYS A 68 13.00 -10.40 10.22
N ILE A 69 12.09 -9.48 10.46
CA ILE A 69 12.08 -8.20 9.75
C ILE A 69 13.35 -7.45 10.19
N ASN A 70 14.46 -7.91 9.64
CA ASN A 70 15.70 -7.21 9.67
C ASN A 70 15.55 -6.08 8.67
N ILE A 71 15.23 -4.88 9.18
CA ILE A 71 15.01 -3.67 8.36
C ILE A 71 16.23 -3.37 7.49
N ASN A 72 17.40 -3.87 7.83
CA ASN A 72 18.60 -3.87 6.99
C ASN A 72 18.45 -4.61 5.64
N LYS A 73 17.37 -5.38 5.44
CA LYS A 73 17.01 -6.02 4.15
C LYS A 73 15.99 -5.24 3.33
N PHE A 74 15.40 -4.18 3.86
CA PHE A 74 14.74 -3.22 3.01
C PHE A 74 15.86 -2.38 2.35
N SER A 75 16.40 -2.89 1.24
CA SER A 75 17.08 -2.01 0.32
C SER A 75 16.05 -0.96 -0.09
N PHE A 76 16.20 0.23 0.47
CA PHE A 76 15.50 1.41 0.04
C PHE A 76 16.09 1.85 -1.33
N GLU A 77 16.24 0.90 -2.25
CA GLU A 77 16.49 1.21 -3.64
C GLU A 77 15.25 1.94 -4.12
N GLY A 78 15.40 3.24 -4.21
CA GLY A 78 14.33 4.11 -4.68
C GLY A 78 13.87 3.59 -6.05
N ASN A 79 12.56 3.51 -6.25
CA ASN A 79 11.91 3.04 -7.49
C ASN A 79 12.26 3.88 -8.75
N GLY A 80 13.40 4.53 -8.81
CA GLY A 80 13.82 5.37 -9.94
C GLY A 80 12.93 6.60 -10.20
N LYS A 81 11.87 6.79 -9.39
CA LYS A 81 10.91 7.89 -9.57
C LYS A 81 11.45 9.24 -9.10
N LEU A 82 12.26 9.24 -8.04
CA LEU A 82 12.81 10.46 -7.48
C LEU A 82 13.85 11.07 -8.43
N ALA A 83 13.57 12.25 -8.93
CA ALA A 83 14.56 13.07 -9.60
C ALA A 83 15.27 13.93 -8.54
N LYS A 84 16.43 13.46 -8.07
CA LYS A 84 17.21 14.14 -7.03
C LYS A 84 17.75 15.49 -7.50
N GLN A 85 17.97 16.38 -6.54
CA GLN A 85 18.76 17.61 -6.71
C GLN A 85 20.25 17.27 -6.81
N GLU A 86 21.03 18.19 -7.34
CA GLU A 86 22.49 18.07 -7.47
C GLU A 86 23.23 18.55 -6.21
N SER A 87 22.66 19.53 -5.50
CA SER A 87 23.27 20.08 -4.28
C SER A 87 23.12 19.11 -3.11
N SER A 88 24.16 18.99 -2.30
CA SER A 88 24.17 18.29 -1.02
C SER A 88 23.80 19.19 0.17
N ASP A 89 23.66 20.50 -0.05
CA ASP A 89 23.27 21.46 0.99
C ASP A 89 21.76 21.43 1.18
N SER A 90 21.30 20.66 2.17
CA SER A 90 19.87 20.46 2.45
C SER A 90 19.16 21.77 2.79
N SER A 91 19.85 22.77 3.35
CA SER A 91 19.24 24.07 3.73
C SER A 91 18.77 24.90 2.53
N LYS A 92 19.19 24.54 1.31
CA LYS A 92 18.80 25.20 0.06
C LYS A 92 17.93 24.32 -0.83
N CYS A 93 17.75 23.06 -0.44
CA CYS A 93 17.06 22.08 -1.27
C CYS A 93 15.57 22.01 -0.93
N GLU A 94 14.77 21.82 -1.98
CA GLU A 94 13.32 21.69 -1.91
C GLU A 94 12.89 20.40 -2.61
N ILE A 95 11.88 19.71 -2.07
CA ILE A 95 11.27 18.58 -2.76
C ILE A 95 9.82 18.90 -3.12
N PHE A 96 9.45 18.63 -4.36
CA PHE A 96 8.09 18.72 -4.86
C PHE A 96 7.51 17.34 -4.97
N ILE A 97 6.46 17.07 -4.21
CA ILE A 97 5.66 15.85 -4.27
C ILE A 97 4.52 16.13 -5.24
N VAL A 98 4.53 15.46 -6.39
CA VAL A 98 3.64 15.78 -7.51
C VAL A 98 2.68 14.63 -7.76
N GLU A 99 1.41 14.93 -7.99
CA GLU A 99 0.41 13.93 -8.34
C GLU A 99 0.59 13.43 -9.78
N GLY A 100 0.89 12.14 -9.90
CA GLY A 100 0.97 11.44 -11.17
C GLY A 100 2.30 11.59 -11.93
N ASP A 101 2.55 10.62 -12.80
CA ASP A 101 3.79 10.56 -13.59
C ASP A 101 3.81 11.65 -14.69
N SER A 102 2.65 12.06 -15.20
CA SER A 102 2.54 13.09 -16.25
C SER A 102 2.98 14.46 -15.75
N ALA A 103 2.38 14.93 -14.65
CA ALA A 103 2.78 16.17 -13.99
C ALA A 103 4.22 16.10 -13.48
N GLY A 104 4.63 14.93 -12.97
CA GLY A 104 6.01 14.65 -12.59
C GLY A 104 7.00 14.81 -13.74
N GLY A 105 6.63 14.42 -14.96
CA GLY A 105 7.44 14.62 -16.16
C GLY A 105 7.67 16.09 -16.49
N SER A 106 6.59 16.87 -16.49
CA SER A 106 6.64 18.32 -16.73
C SER A 106 7.45 19.04 -15.63
N ALA A 107 7.22 18.70 -14.36
CA ALA A 107 7.96 19.25 -13.24
C ALA A 107 9.47 18.94 -13.31
N LYS A 108 9.83 17.71 -13.68
CA LYS A 108 11.24 17.32 -13.88
C LYS A 108 11.95 18.15 -14.95
N THR A 109 11.23 18.55 -15.98
CA THR A 109 11.77 19.38 -17.06
C THR A 109 11.93 20.83 -16.64
N ALA A 110 10.96 21.37 -15.91
CA ALA A 110 10.90 22.79 -15.52
C ALA A 110 11.74 23.14 -14.27
N ARG A 111 12.10 22.16 -13.43
CA ARG A 111 12.76 22.37 -12.14
C ARG A 111 14.15 22.99 -12.25
N ASN A 112 14.59 23.68 -11.22
CA ASN A 112 15.99 23.96 -11.01
C ASN A 112 16.70 22.71 -10.48
N ARG A 113 17.45 22.02 -11.34
CA ARG A 113 18.12 20.75 -10.99
C ARG A 113 19.09 20.88 -9.82
N LYS A 114 19.65 22.05 -9.60
CA LYS A 114 20.63 22.28 -8.56
C LYS A 114 20.01 22.12 -7.15
N TYR A 115 18.79 22.61 -6.94
CA TYR A 115 18.18 22.70 -5.61
C TYR A 115 16.85 21.99 -5.49
N GLN A 116 16.18 21.66 -6.60
CA GLN A 116 14.82 21.12 -6.58
C GLN A 116 14.80 19.65 -6.96
N ALA A 117 14.20 18.84 -6.09
CA ALA A 117 13.89 17.43 -6.33
C ALA A 117 12.41 17.26 -6.68
N ILE A 118 12.10 16.27 -7.51
CA ILE A 118 10.71 15.93 -7.88
C ILE A 118 10.45 14.47 -7.55
N LEU A 119 9.38 14.22 -6.79
CA LEU A 119 8.88 12.89 -6.47
C LEU A 119 7.43 12.76 -6.97
N PRO A 120 7.18 12.11 -8.12
CA PRO A 120 5.84 11.81 -8.55
C PRO A 120 5.27 10.64 -7.74
N LEU A 121 4.03 10.78 -7.27
CA LEU A 121 3.28 9.74 -6.58
C LEU A 121 2.19 9.19 -7.50
N ARG A 122 2.00 7.86 -7.48
CA ARG A 122 0.94 7.21 -8.27
C ARG A 122 -0.33 7.05 -7.45
N GLY A 123 -1.32 7.84 -7.80
CA GLY A 123 -2.67 7.73 -7.24
C GLY A 123 -2.74 7.97 -5.73
N LYS A 124 -3.80 7.46 -5.11
CA LYS A 124 -4.04 7.66 -3.68
C LYS A 124 -3.03 6.89 -2.83
N ILE A 125 -2.36 7.61 -1.95
CA ILE A 125 -1.43 7.04 -0.98
C ILE A 125 -2.18 6.17 0.01
N LEU A 126 -1.49 5.17 0.55
CA LEU A 126 -2.03 4.32 1.59
C LEU A 126 -2.31 5.15 2.85
N ASN A 127 -3.56 5.15 3.33
CA ASN A 127 -3.83 5.66 4.67
C ASN A 127 -3.08 4.78 5.70
N VAL A 128 -2.10 5.36 6.37
CA VAL A 128 -1.23 4.67 7.33
C VAL A 128 -1.84 4.58 8.73
N GLU A 129 -2.84 5.40 9.02
CA GLU A 129 -3.54 5.42 10.30
C GLU A 129 -4.08 4.01 10.64
N LYS A 130 -3.83 3.55 11.85
CA LYS A 130 -4.27 2.23 12.34
C LYS A 130 -3.74 1.01 11.55
N LYS A 131 -2.70 1.18 10.71
CA LYS A 131 -2.09 0.05 10.01
C LYS A 131 -0.80 -0.42 10.68
N PRO A 132 -0.54 -1.72 10.71
CA PRO A 132 0.73 -2.23 11.24
C PRO A 132 1.90 -1.75 10.38
N VAL A 133 2.99 -1.35 11.01
CA VAL A 133 4.21 -0.80 10.38
C VAL A 133 4.74 -1.68 9.25
N ALA A 134 4.73 -3.01 9.43
CA ALA A 134 5.15 -3.94 8.39
C ALA A 134 4.37 -3.76 7.08
N LYS A 135 3.04 -3.53 7.17
CA LYS A 135 2.17 -3.33 6.01
C LYS A 135 2.36 -1.95 5.37
N VAL A 136 2.67 -0.95 6.18
CA VAL A 136 3.01 0.40 5.70
C VAL A 136 4.30 0.34 4.89
N LEU A 137 5.31 -0.37 5.39
CA LEU A 137 6.61 -0.54 4.74
C LEU A 137 6.59 -1.46 3.49
N GLU A 138 5.52 -2.20 3.24
CA GLU A 138 5.32 -2.92 1.98
C GLU A 138 4.92 -1.98 0.84
N ASN A 139 4.34 -0.82 1.15
CA ASN A 139 3.87 0.13 0.15
C ASN A 139 5.04 0.85 -0.54
N ALA A 140 5.05 0.80 -1.87
CA ALA A 140 6.13 1.37 -2.68
C ALA A 140 6.21 2.90 -2.60
N GLU A 141 5.07 3.59 -2.51
CA GLU A 141 5.02 5.04 -2.44
C GLU A 141 5.51 5.55 -1.07
N ILE A 142 5.14 4.86 0.02
CA ILE A 142 5.65 5.17 1.36
C ILE A 142 7.16 4.94 1.43
N LYS A 143 7.66 3.84 0.88
CA LYS A 143 9.12 3.61 0.78
C LYS A 143 9.83 4.72 0.01
N ALA A 144 9.25 5.16 -1.09
CA ALA A 144 9.81 6.24 -1.89
C ALA A 144 9.89 7.56 -1.11
N LEU A 145 8.86 7.89 -0.30
CA LEU A 145 8.84 9.05 0.59
C LEU A 145 9.92 8.97 1.67
N ILE A 146 9.99 7.84 2.40
CA ILE A 146 10.98 7.62 3.46
C ILE A 146 12.41 7.75 2.89
N ASN A 147 12.65 7.15 1.72
CA ASN A 147 13.94 7.21 1.06
C ASN A 147 14.28 8.61 0.54
N ALA A 148 13.30 9.34 0.02
CA ALA A 148 13.49 10.71 -0.46
C ALA A 148 13.86 11.65 0.70
N PHE A 149 13.16 11.56 1.81
CA PHE A 149 13.40 12.42 2.97
C PHE A 149 14.72 12.10 3.68
N GLY A 150 15.10 10.83 3.78
CA GLY A 150 16.38 10.42 4.37
C GLY A 150 16.48 10.54 5.88
N CYS A 151 15.43 10.99 6.56
CA CYS A 151 15.41 11.24 8.01
C CYS A 151 15.00 10.02 8.86
N GLY A 152 14.89 8.82 8.25
CA GLY A 152 14.34 7.67 8.94
C GLY A 152 12.81 7.74 9.07
N PHE A 153 12.20 6.84 9.84
CA PHE A 153 10.74 6.84 9.95
C PHE A 153 10.19 6.48 11.34
N MET A 154 10.93 5.72 12.17
CA MET A 154 10.43 5.29 13.47
C MET A 154 11.56 4.82 14.39
N GLN A 155 11.44 5.05 15.69
CA GLN A 155 12.42 4.59 16.69
C GLN A 155 12.32 3.07 16.90
N GLY A 156 13.46 2.43 17.14
CA GLY A 156 13.55 1.01 17.51
C GLY A 156 13.52 0.02 16.35
N TYR A 157 13.57 0.49 15.09
CA TYR A 157 13.57 -0.37 13.90
C TYR A 157 14.87 -0.32 13.10
N GLY A 158 15.93 0.24 13.68
CA GLY A 158 17.25 0.34 13.03
C GLY A 158 17.36 1.44 11.96
N ASN A 159 16.32 2.26 11.83
CA ASN A 159 16.29 3.44 10.98
C ASN A 159 15.54 4.55 11.74
N ASP A 160 16.09 4.94 12.89
CA ASP A 160 15.45 5.84 13.82
C ASP A 160 15.25 7.22 13.19
N PHE A 161 14.06 7.79 13.47
CA PHE A 161 13.70 9.09 12.96
C PHE A 161 14.60 10.18 13.57
N ASP A 162 15.27 10.92 12.70
CA ASP A 162 16.14 12.03 13.05
C ASP A 162 15.93 13.17 12.05
N ILE A 163 15.23 14.20 12.46
CA ILE A 163 14.89 15.34 11.60
C ILE A 163 16.14 16.11 11.10
N SER A 164 17.26 16.03 11.83
CA SER A 164 18.50 16.69 11.41
C SER A 164 19.08 16.09 10.12
N LYS A 165 18.68 14.87 9.77
CA LYS A 165 19.07 14.15 8.55
C LYS A 165 18.17 14.42 7.35
N LEU A 166 17.17 15.30 7.49
CA LEU A 166 16.25 15.63 6.41
C LEU A 166 17.02 16.24 5.21
N ASN A 167 16.79 15.68 4.02
CA ASN A 167 17.50 16.08 2.81
C ASN A 167 17.03 17.42 2.21
N TYR A 168 15.97 18.02 2.76
CA TYR A 168 15.32 19.21 2.19
C TYR A 168 14.91 20.19 3.26
N ASP A 169 15.04 21.48 2.97
CA ASP A 169 14.52 22.57 3.80
C ASP A 169 13.00 22.72 3.66
N LYS A 170 12.48 22.46 2.45
CA LYS A 170 11.05 22.59 2.14
C LYS A 170 10.51 21.35 1.43
N ILE A 171 9.31 20.93 1.86
CA ILE A 171 8.50 19.91 1.23
C ILE A 171 7.25 20.61 0.66
N ILE A 172 7.09 20.55 -0.66
CA ILE A 172 6.01 21.23 -1.39
C ILE A 172 5.11 20.16 -1.99
N ILE A 173 3.85 20.15 -1.57
CA ILE A 173 2.82 19.22 -2.08
C ILE A 173 2.12 19.90 -3.25
N MET A 174 2.16 19.26 -4.42
CA MET A 174 1.51 19.72 -5.65
C MET A 174 0.51 18.67 -6.11
N THR A 175 -0.72 18.82 -5.72
CA THR A 175 -1.84 17.99 -6.13
C THR A 175 -2.81 18.79 -6.99
N ASP A 176 -3.66 18.11 -7.76
CA ASP A 176 -4.70 18.74 -8.56
C ASP A 176 -5.72 19.46 -7.66
N ALA A 177 -6.32 20.52 -8.18
CA ALA A 177 -7.30 21.34 -7.45
C ALA A 177 -8.71 20.68 -7.48
N ASP A 178 -8.76 19.40 -7.12
CA ASP A 178 -9.99 18.61 -7.05
C ASP A 178 -10.10 17.84 -5.71
N VAL A 179 -11.17 17.08 -5.55
CA VAL A 179 -11.45 16.30 -4.33
C VAL A 179 -10.39 15.22 -4.10
N ASP A 180 -9.88 14.60 -5.16
CA ASP A 180 -8.87 13.56 -5.07
C ASP A 180 -7.52 14.14 -4.67
N GLY A 181 -7.13 15.27 -5.26
CA GLY A 181 -5.91 15.98 -4.88
C GLY A 181 -5.94 16.49 -3.43
N ALA A 182 -7.07 17.04 -2.98
CA ALA A 182 -7.26 17.41 -1.57
C ALA A 182 -7.13 16.20 -0.63
N HIS A 183 -7.66 15.03 -1.03
CA HIS A 183 -7.52 13.79 -0.26
C HIS A 183 -6.07 13.31 -0.20
N ILE A 184 -5.34 13.36 -1.31
CA ILE A 184 -3.91 13.00 -1.35
C ILE A 184 -3.09 13.92 -0.44
N ALA A 185 -3.32 15.24 -0.51
CA ALA A 185 -2.67 16.21 0.38
C ALA A 185 -2.94 15.90 1.86
N THR A 186 -4.18 15.58 2.21
CA THR A 186 -4.54 15.18 3.59
C THR A 186 -3.78 13.92 4.02
N LEU A 187 -3.73 12.89 3.16
CA LEU A 187 -3.02 11.64 3.48
C LEU A 187 -1.49 11.82 3.61
N LEU A 188 -0.93 12.84 2.98
CA LEU A 188 0.49 13.18 3.12
C LEU A 188 0.80 13.92 4.43
N LEU A 189 -0.19 14.62 4.99
CA LEU A 189 -0.05 15.42 6.19
C LEU A 189 -0.43 14.65 7.48
N THR A 190 -1.06 13.47 7.33
CA THR A 190 -1.42 12.57 8.45
C THR A 190 -0.29 11.61 8.78
#